data_189e290fa7684407ffb8e2697105c8ec
#
_entry.id   189e290fa7684407ffb8e2697105c8ec
#
_cell.length_a   1.000
_cell.length_b   1.000
_cell.length_c   1.000
_cell.angle_alpha   90.00
_cell.angle_beta   90.00
_cell.angle_gamma   90.00
#
_symmetry.space_group_name_H-M   'P 1'
#
loop_
_entity.id
_entity.type
_entity.pdbx_description
1 polymer ?
#
loop_
_entity_poly.entity_id
_entity_poly.type
_entity_poly.pdbx_seq_one_letter_code
_entity_poly.pdbx_strand_id
1 'polypeptide(L)'
;MKQKILNVVGAILIVVAAIGGFYLGQEVSQKKAYEKGYAESWKRAGEEVKKTGMFMEMPEVFFLLGKITEIKKSTVEIKANPVTMNPFEEQGPEKRIITVTEKTKIVSTEEKTPEEMSKEQKEYEKKMKEWEAKQVKITPEAPPEEMMEIPMMPMMPEPFKEVELKIGDLKVGDEISVEAKENIKMKQSFEAATIRVSMRMPEPEAMPGGPEAPMP
;
A
#
# COMPACT_ATOMS: atom_id res chain seq x y z
N MET A 1 -12.14 -71.09 27.53
CA MET A 1 -12.68 -69.81 27.93
C MET A 1 -11.87 -68.60 27.37
N LYS A 2 -10.55 -68.60 27.49
CA LYS A 2 -9.68 -67.45 27.05
C LYS A 2 -9.87 -67.03 25.55
N GLN A 3 -10.03 -68.04 24.65
CA GLN A 3 -10.18 -67.75 23.19
C GLN A 3 -11.49 -67.00 22.82
N LYS A 4 -12.59 -67.36 23.56
CA LYS A 4 -13.88 -66.65 23.33
C LYS A 4 -13.85 -65.18 23.79
N ILE A 5 -13.13 -64.94 24.91
CA ILE A 5 -12.96 -63.59 25.43
C ILE A 5 -12.10 -62.72 24.43
N LEU A 6 -11.05 -63.26 23.85
CA LEU A 6 -10.19 -62.63 22.90
C LEU A 6 -10.94 -62.22 21.62
N ASN A 7 -11.82 -63.12 21.14
CA ASN A 7 -12.64 -62.84 19.95
C ASN A 7 -13.68 -61.72 20.19
N VAL A 8 -14.28 -61.69 21.39
CA VAL A 8 -15.23 -60.63 21.77
C VAL A 8 -14.53 -59.30 21.91
N VAL A 9 -13.36 -59.23 22.52
CA VAL A 9 -12.58 -58.00 22.63
C VAL A 9 -12.13 -57.50 21.26
N GLY A 10 -11.70 -58.40 20.37
CA GLY A 10 -11.36 -58.06 18.99
C GLY A 10 -12.53 -57.45 18.22
N ALA A 11 -13.72 -58.05 18.35
CA ALA A 11 -14.92 -57.52 17.69
C ALA A 11 -15.31 -56.14 18.22
N ILE A 12 -15.21 -55.89 19.50
CA ILE A 12 -15.49 -54.56 20.09
C ILE A 12 -14.50 -53.51 19.58
N LEU A 13 -13.21 -53.83 19.50
CA LEU A 13 -12.20 -52.93 18.99
C LEU A 13 -12.45 -52.54 17.51
N ILE A 14 -12.88 -53.50 16.68
CA ILE A 14 -13.22 -53.21 15.26
C ILE A 14 -14.43 -52.27 15.17
N VAL A 15 -15.45 -52.48 16.00
CA VAL A 15 -16.63 -51.61 16.02
C VAL A 15 -16.29 -50.19 16.48
N VAL A 16 -15.47 -50.06 17.52
CA VAL A 16 -15.02 -48.74 18.00
C VAL A 16 -14.17 -48.05 16.97
N ALA A 17 -13.27 -48.74 16.26
CA ALA A 17 -12.46 -48.19 15.19
C ALA A 17 -13.32 -47.74 13.98
N ALA A 18 -14.35 -48.52 13.63
CA ALA A 18 -15.26 -48.20 12.55
C ALA A 18 -16.11 -46.95 12.88
N ILE A 19 -16.64 -46.85 14.09
CA ILE A 19 -17.43 -45.71 14.54
C ILE A 19 -16.54 -44.43 14.60
N GLY A 20 -15.37 -44.55 15.23
CA GLY A 20 -14.41 -43.45 15.34
C GLY A 20 -13.92 -42.96 14.00
N GLY A 21 -13.59 -43.87 13.08
CA GLY A 21 -13.19 -43.56 11.72
C GLY A 21 -14.29 -42.87 10.91
N PHE A 22 -15.56 -43.29 11.12
CA PHE A 22 -16.70 -42.66 10.42
C PHE A 22 -16.94 -41.23 10.89
N TYR A 23 -16.90 -40.95 12.20
CA TYR A 23 -17.10 -39.60 12.71
C TYR A 23 -15.94 -38.65 12.32
N LEU A 24 -14.70 -39.08 12.45
CA LEU A 24 -13.54 -38.29 12.06
C LEU A 24 -13.52 -38.06 10.53
N GLY A 25 -13.91 -39.06 9.74
CA GLY A 25 -14.00 -38.99 8.31
C GLY A 25 -15.08 -38.01 7.83
N GLN A 26 -16.22 -37.97 8.53
CA GLN A 26 -17.31 -37.01 8.16
C GLN A 26 -16.90 -35.58 8.42
N GLU A 27 -16.32 -35.25 9.57
CA GLU A 27 -15.89 -33.87 9.87
C GLU A 27 -14.84 -33.35 8.87
N VAL A 28 -13.81 -34.17 8.60
CA VAL A 28 -12.75 -33.81 7.64
C VAL A 28 -13.29 -33.69 6.20
N SER A 29 -14.20 -34.58 5.81
CA SER A 29 -14.80 -34.58 4.49
C SER A 29 -15.74 -33.38 4.27
N GLN A 30 -16.60 -33.06 5.24
CA GLN A 30 -17.49 -31.91 5.19
C GLN A 30 -16.72 -30.60 5.14
N LYS A 31 -15.69 -30.44 5.95
CA LYS A 31 -14.84 -29.24 5.96
C LYS A 31 -14.14 -29.03 4.63
N LYS A 32 -13.53 -30.09 4.08
CA LYS A 32 -12.88 -30.02 2.76
C LYS A 32 -13.88 -29.75 1.62
N ALA A 33 -15.06 -30.35 1.66
CA ALA A 33 -16.11 -30.13 0.66
C ALA A 33 -16.63 -28.69 0.73
N TYR A 34 -16.80 -28.15 1.95
CA TYR A 34 -17.21 -26.76 2.15
C TYR A 34 -16.14 -25.77 1.64
N GLU A 35 -14.86 -25.99 2.00
CA GLU A 35 -13.76 -25.15 1.55
C GLU A 35 -13.63 -25.16 0.02
N LYS A 36 -13.76 -26.35 -0.60
CA LYS A 36 -13.74 -26.48 -2.07
C LYS A 36 -14.93 -25.79 -2.71
N GLY A 37 -16.13 -25.99 -2.21
CA GLY A 37 -17.35 -25.34 -2.75
C GLY A 37 -17.30 -23.82 -2.61
N TYR A 38 -16.78 -23.33 -1.48
CA TYR A 38 -16.57 -21.91 -1.25
C TYR A 38 -15.56 -21.32 -2.26
N ALA A 39 -14.41 -21.97 -2.43
CA ALA A 39 -13.37 -21.53 -3.37
C ALA A 39 -13.87 -21.53 -4.83
N GLU A 40 -14.62 -22.56 -5.25
CA GLU A 40 -15.21 -22.61 -6.59
C GLU A 40 -16.27 -21.52 -6.80
N SER A 41 -17.12 -21.28 -5.80
CA SER A 41 -18.13 -20.21 -5.86
C SER A 41 -17.49 -18.84 -5.93
N TRP A 42 -16.43 -18.62 -5.14
CA TRP A 42 -15.66 -17.39 -5.15
C TRP A 42 -14.99 -17.15 -6.51
N LYS A 43 -14.40 -18.19 -7.10
CA LYS A 43 -13.80 -18.12 -8.42
C LYS A 43 -14.83 -17.75 -9.50
N ARG A 44 -16.00 -18.40 -9.51
CA ARG A 44 -17.09 -18.09 -10.44
C ARG A 44 -17.58 -16.66 -10.29
N ALA A 45 -17.77 -16.21 -9.04
CA ALA A 45 -18.14 -14.82 -8.77
C ALA A 45 -17.11 -13.84 -9.35
N GLY A 46 -15.81 -14.13 -9.18
CA GLY A 46 -14.74 -13.34 -9.78
C GLY A 46 -14.79 -13.28 -11.30
N GLU A 47 -15.03 -14.41 -11.96
CA GLU A 47 -15.17 -14.49 -13.43
C GLU A 47 -16.36 -13.67 -13.94
N GLU A 48 -17.49 -13.70 -13.25
CA GLU A 48 -18.66 -12.89 -13.61
C GLU A 48 -18.40 -11.39 -13.40
N VAL A 49 -17.77 -11.03 -12.29
CA VAL A 49 -17.42 -9.63 -12.00
C VAL A 49 -16.42 -9.08 -13.02
N LYS A 50 -15.44 -9.88 -13.47
CA LYS A 50 -14.52 -9.50 -14.56
C LYS A 50 -15.26 -9.13 -15.85
N LYS A 51 -16.30 -9.88 -16.21
CA LYS A 51 -17.12 -9.60 -17.40
C LYS A 51 -17.85 -8.26 -17.33
N THR A 52 -18.17 -7.79 -16.12
CA THR A 52 -18.86 -6.50 -15.94
C THR A 52 -17.94 -5.30 -16.11
N GLY A 53 -16.61 -5.49 -16.07
CA GLY A 53 -15.63 -4.41 -16.08
C GLY A 53 -15.64 -3.55 -14.80
N MET A 54 -16.32 -3.99 -13.74
CA MET A 54 -16.46 -3.24 -12.49
C MET A 54 -15.13 -3.02 -11.77
N PHE A 55 -14.21 -3.98 -11.89
CA PHE A 55 -12.86 -3.85 -11.34
C PHE A 55 -11.83 -3.93 -12.45
N MET A 56 -10.90 -2.97 -12.45
CA MET A 56 -9.73 -3.03 -13.31
C MET A 56 -8.73 -4.03 -12.73
N GLU A 57 -8.21 -4.91 -13.58
CA GLU A 57 -7.05 -5.72 -13.22
C GLU A 57 -5.78 -4.84 -13.28
N MET A 58 -4.95 -4.97 -12.27
CA MET A 58 -3.63 -4.34 -12.25
C MET A 58 -2.57 -5.41 -12.59
N PRO A 59 -2.21 -5.57 -13.86
CA PRO A 59 -1.28 -6.63 -14.28
C PRO A 59 0.12 -6.41 -13.73
N GLU A 60 0.53 -5.16 -13.60
CA GLU A 60 1.84 -4.76 -13.11
C GLU A 60 1.74 -3.72 -12.01
N VAL A 61 2.62 -3.82 -11.04
CA VAL A 61 2.70 -2.91 -9.89
C VAL A 61 4.16 -2.55 -9.68
N PHE A 62 4.44 -1.26 -9.77
CA PHE A 62 5.79 -0.70 -9.54
C PHE A 62 5.85 0.14 -8.26
N PHE A 63 4.75 0.24 -7.55
CA PHE A 63 4.56 1.12 -6.43
C PHE A 63 3.77 0.42 -5.32
N LEU A 64 4.21 0.58 -4.07
CA LEU A 64 3.55 0.06 -2.88
C LEU A 64 3.44 1.13 -1.79
N LEU A 65 2.36 1.07 -1.05
CA LEU A 65 2.20 1.77 0.22
C LEU A 65 2.32 0.76 1.36
N GLY A 66 2.91 1.16 2.46
CA GLY A 66 2.99 0.31 3.63
C GLY A 66 3.58 0.99 4.85
N LYS A 67 3.54 0.27 5.96
CA LYS A 67 4.07 0.72 7.24
C LYS A 67 5.33 -0.06 7.59
N ILE A 68 6.39 0.64 8.01
CA ILE A 68 7.65 0.02 8.40
C ILE A 68 7.44 -0.81 9.68
N THR A 69 7.84 -2.08 9.62
CA THR A 69 7.79 -3.00 10.76
C THR A 69 9.17 -3.31 11.33
N GLU A 70 10.21 -3.31 10.50
CA GLU A 70 11.59 -3.55 10.92
C GLU A 70 12.58 -2.82 9.99
N ILE A 71 13.69 -2.34 10.56
CA ILE A 71 14.77 -1.70 9.80
C ILE A 71 16.08 -2.42 10.13
N LYS A 72 16.80 -2.85 9.08
CA LYS A 72 18.15 -3.43 9.14
C LYS A 72 19.13 -2.55 8.38
N LYS A 73 20.42 -2.89 8.41
CA LYS A 73 21.47 -2.06 7.79
C LYS A 73 21.19 -1.64 6.34
N SER A 74 20.64 -2.56 5.53
CA SER A 74 20.39 -2.35 4.10
C SER A 74 19.01 -2.82 3.65
N THR A 75 18.14 -3.18 4.60
CA THR A 75 16.78 -3.65 4.28
C THR A 75 15.75 -3.04 5.22
N VAL A 76 14.58 -2.79 4.67
CA VAL A 76 13.41 -2.32 5.41
C VAL A 76 12.29 -3.33 5.20
N GLU A 77 11.75 -3.88 6.30
CA GLU A 77 10.57 -4.73 6.24
C GLU A 77 9.32 -3.85 6.43
N ILE A 78 8.34 -4.05 5.57
CA ILE A 78 7.07 -3.35 5.64
C ILE A 78 5.89 -4.30 5.71
N LYS A 79 4.83 -3.84 6.35
CA LYS A 79 3.48 -4.35 6.17
C LYS A 79 2.85 -3.56 5.03
N ALA A 80 2.75 -4.18 3.84
CA ALA A 80 2.21 -3.54 2.66
C ALA A 80 0.68 -3.43 2.72
N ASN A 81 0.14 -2.33 2.26
CA ASN A 81 -1.28 -2.19 2.04
C ASN A 81 -1.71 -3.05 0.83
N PRO A 82 -2.98 -3.48 0.75
CA PRO A 82 -3.50 -4.17 -0.41
C PRO A 82 -3.22 -3.39 -1.69
N VAL A 83 -2.71 -4.09 -2.70
CA VAL A 83 -2.34 -3.48 -3.98
C VAL A 83 -3.57 -3.20 -4.84
N THR A 84 -4.59 -4.05 -4.72
CA THR A 84 -5.83 -3.91 -5.47
C THR A 84 -7.03 -3.93 -4.53
N MET A 85 -8.04 -3.15 -4.87
CA MET A 85 -9.35 -3.19 -4.19
C MET A 85 -10.26 -4.30 -4.72
N ASN A 86 -9.81 -5.02 -5.77
CA ASN A 86 -10.54 -6.14 -6.30
C ASN A 86 -10.40 -7.37 -5.38
N PRO A 87 -11.45 -7.80 -4.67
CA PRO A 87 -11.37 -8.92 -3.73
C PRO A 87 -11.16 -10.27 -4.43
N PHE A 88 -11.36 -10.34 -5.74
CA PHE A 88 -11.19 -11.55 -6.54
C PHE A 88 -9.81 -11.64 -7.18
N GLU A 89 -8.98 -10.60 -7.05
CA GLU A 89 -7.63 -10.59 -7.56
C GLU A 89 -6.64 -11.08 -6.50
N GLU A 90 -5.64 -11.84 -6.93
CA GLU A 90 -4.61 -12.35 -6.04
C GLU A 90 -3.83 -11.18 -5.44
N GLN A 91 -3.89 -11.06 -4.13
CA GLN A 91 -3.13 -10.08 -3.37
C GLN A 91 -1.70 -10.58 -3.21
N GLY A 92 -0.74 -9.70 -3.42
CA GLY A 92 0.66 -10.04 -3.13
C GLY A 92 0.93 -10.21 -1.63
N PRO A 93 2.14 -10.64 -1.25
CA PRO A 93 2.50 -10.83 0.16
C PRO A 93 2.27 -9.55 0.99
N GLU A 94 1.64 -9.69 2.15
CA GLU A 94 1.42 -8.59 3.09
C GLU A 94 2.74 -8.07 3.66
N LYS A 95 3.67 -8.98 3.97
CA LYS A 95 5.01 -8.63 4.42
C LYS A 95 5.98 -8.58 3.25
N ARG A 96 6.66 -7.44 3.10
CA ARG A 96 7.62 -7.21 2.04
C ARG A 96 8.97 -6.78 2.62
N ILE A 97 10.03 -7.25 1.99
CA ILE A 97 11.42 -6.90 2.32
C ILE A 97 11.97 -6.02 1.21
N ILE A 98 12.30 -4.80 1.54
CA ILE A 98 12.80 -3.79 0.61
C ILE A 98 14.30 -3.69 0.79
N THR A 99 15.06 -3.93 -0.27
CA THR A 99 16.50 -3.74 -0.30
C THR A 99 16.80 -2.28 -0.64
N VAL A 100 17.55 -1.63 0.22
CA VAL A 100 18.04 -0.26 0.04
C VAL A 100 19.49 -0.31 -0.41
N THR A 101 19.80 0.30 -1.54
CA THR A 101 21.13 0.38 -2.13
C THR A 101 21.59 1.83 -2.19
N GLU A 102 22.83 2.07 -2.57
CA GLU A 102 23.36 3.43 -2.79
C GLU A 102 22.60 4.21 -3.88
N LYS A 103 21.87 3.49 -4.73
CA LYS A 103 21.05 4.08 -5.81
C LYS A 103 19.61 4.39 -5.36
N THR A 104 19.21 3.93 -4.18
CA THR A 104 17.88 4.16 -3.65
C THR A 104 17.78 5.57 -3.09
N LYS A 105 16.87 6.37 -3.65
CA LYS A 105 16.56 7.71 -3.13
C LYS A 105 15.57 7.59 -1.97
N ILE A 106 15.91 8.09 -0.80
CA ILE A 106 15.00 8.17 0.35
C ILE A 106 14.67 9.62 0.58
N VAL A 107 13.39 9.96 0.59
CA VAL A 107 12.92 11.34 0.79
C VAL A 107 11.76 11.40 1.76
N SER A 108 11.65 12.51 2.46
CA SER A 108 10.43 12.90 3.17
C SER A 108 9.88 14.20 2.59
N THR A 109 8.59 14.40 2.80
CA THR A 109 7.92 15.66 2.49
C THR A 109 7.79 16.45 3.79
N GLU A 110 8.33 17.65 3.80
CA GLU A 110 8.25 18.57 4.93
C GLU A 110 7.57 19.87 4.52
N GLU A 111 6.87 20.48 5.45
CA GLU A 111 6.27 21.79 5.22
C GLU A 111 7.38 22.85 5.18
N LYS A 112 7.31 23.73 4.17
CA LYS A 112 8.24 24.84 4.06
C LYS A 112 8.02 25.85 5.18
N THR A 113 9.10 26.44 5.67
CA THR A 113 9.00 27.52 6.65
C THR A 113 8.29 28.74 6.06
N PRO A 114 7.67 29.59 6.90
CA PRO A 114 7.05 30.84 6.44
C PRO A 114 8.01 31.75 5.66
N GLU A 115 9.30 31.71 5.98
CA GLU A 115 10.33 32.47 5.30
C GLU A 115 10.62 31.94 3.90
N GLU A 116 10.72 30.61 3.74
CA GLU A 116 10.87 29.95 2.44
C GLU A 116 9.66 30.23 1.54
N MET A 117 8.45 30.07 2.09
CA MET A 117 7.20 30.39 1.37
C MET A 117 7.13 31.85 0.92
N SER A 118 7.47 32.78 1.82
CA SER A 118 7.48 34.21 1.50
C SER A 118 8.46 34.57 0.37
N LYS A 119 9.63 33.91 0.35
CA LYS A 119 10.64 34.11 -0.68
C LYS A 119 10.15 33.59 -2.04
N GLU A 120 9.64 32.34 -2.07
CA GLU A 120 9.11 31.76 -3.31
C GLU A 120 7.90 32.51 -3.82
N GLN A 121 7.03 33.01 -2.95
CA GLN A 121 5.88 33.83 -3.31
C GLN A 121 6.30 35.11 -4.03
N LYS A 122 7.33 35.80 -3.53
CA LYS A 122 7.87 36.98 -4.19
C LYS A 122 8.48 36.67 -5.56
N GLU A 123 9.17 35.54 -5.68
CA GLU A 123 9.71 35.09 -6.97
C GLU A 123 8.58 34.75 -7.97
N TYR A 124 7.54 34.08 -7.48
CA TYR A 124 6.35 33.79 -8.27
C TYR A 124 5.67 35.07 -8.78
N GLU A 125 5.42 36.04 -7.90
CA GLU A 125 4.83 37.34 -8.27
C GLU A 125 5.66 38.09 -9.33
N LYS A 126 6.99 38.01 -9.20
CA LYS A 126 7.88 38.60 -10.22
C LYS A 126 7.73 37.87 -11.56
N LYS A 127 7.76 36.54 -11.57
CA LYS A 127 7.57 35.74 -12.80
C LYS A 127 6.19 35.95 -13.42
N MET A 128 5.15 36.10 -12.60
CA MET A 128 3.79 36.39 -13.07
C MET A 128 3.73 37.76 -13.79
N LYS A 129 4.32 38.80 -13.22
CA LYS A 129 4.39 40.10 -13.87
C LYS A 129 5.15 40.05 -15.20
N GLU A 130 6.25 39.32 -15.25
CA GLU A 130 7.02 39.13 -16.50
C GLU A 130 6.20 38.33 -17.53
N TRP A 131 5.45 37.36 -17.12
CA TRP A 131 4.57 36.55 -17.96
C TRP A 131 3.42 37.40 -18.51
N GLU A 132 2.73 38.19 -17.67
CA GLU A 132 1.67 39.12 -18.07
C GLU A 132 2.18 40.16 -19.06
N ALA A 133 3.35 40.73 -18.82
CA ALA A 133 3.97 41.69 -19.72
C ALA A 133 4.31 41.11 -21.11
N LYS A 134 4.59 39.81 -21.19
CA LYS A 134 4.79 39.13 -22.47
C LYS A 134 3.46 38.84 -23.17
N GLN A 135 2.42 38.50 -22.45
CA GLN A 135 1.08 38.25 -23.00
C GLN A 135 0.47 39.49 -23.64
N VAL A 136 0.64 40.68 -23.05
CA VAL A 136 0.11 41.94 -23.57
C VAL A 136 0.72 42.28 -24.94
N LYS A 137 1.87 41.71 -25.30
CA LYS A 137 2.51 41.94 -26.62
C LYS A 137 1.95 41.04 -27.73
N ILE A 138 1.16 40.04 -27.40
CA ILE A 138 0.52 39.15 -28.36
C ILE A 138 -0.79 39.80 -28.77
N THR A 139 -0.77 40.54 -29.88
CA THR A 139 -1.99 41.11 -30.45
C THR A 139 -2.80 40.07 -31.20
N PRO A 140 -4.15 40.19 -31.30
CA PRO A 140 -5.00 39.24 -32.03
C PRO A 140 -4.62 39.09 -33.53
N GLU A 141 -3.81 39.98 -34.05
CA GLU A 141 -3.33 40.00 -35.45
C GLU A 141 -1.94 39.36 -35.62
N ALA A 142 -1.37 38.78 -34.54
CA ALA A 142 -0.08 38.13 -34.59
C ALA A 142 -0.12 36.89 -35.51
N PRO A 143 0.93 36.67 -36.34
CA PRO A 143 0.99 35.50 -37.21
C PRO A 143 1.01 34.21 -36.38
N PRO A 144 0.49 33.08 -36.93
CA PRO A 144 0.36 31.83 -36.23
C PRO A 144 1.66 31.29 -35.59
N GLU A 145 2.81 31.67 -36.16
CA GLU A 145 4.12 31.28 -35.66
C GLU A 145 4.47 31.97 -34.32
N GLU A 146 4.02 33.19 -34.08
CA GLU A 146 4.21 33.90 -32.81
C GLU A 146 3.26 33.39 -31.71
N MET A 147 2.12 32.76 -32.08
CA MET A 147 1.20 32.12 -31.13
C MET A 147 1.74 30.83 -30.54
N MET A 148 2.73 30.21 -31.18
CA MET A 148 3.37 28.99 -30.65
C MET A 148 4.36 29.24 -29.50
N GLU A 149 4.76 30.48 -29.27
CA GLU A 149 5.73 30.88 -28.24
C GLU A 149 5.06 31.44 -26.97
N ILE A 150 3.79 31.11 -26.70
CA ILE A 150 3.15 31.54 -25.45
C ILE A 150 3.89 30.90 -24.28
N PRO A 151 4.61 31.69 -23.46
CA PRO A 151 5.32 31.12 -22.31
C PRO A 151 4.33 30.48 -21.36
N MET A 152 4.67 29.31 -20.87
CA MET A 152 3.82 28.65 -19.86
C MET A 152 3.68 29.53 -18.63
N MET A 153 2.47 29.58 -18.08
CA MET A 153 2.18 30.31 -16.86
C MET A 153 3.07 29.78 -15.72
N PRO A 154 3.69 30.65 -14.92
CA PRO A 154 4.46 30.24 -13.76
C PRO A 154 3.64 29.38 -12.81
N MET A 155 4.22 28.32 -12.31
CA MET A 155 3.57 27.46 -11.32
C MET A 155 3.58 28.12 -9.95
N MET A 156 2.47 28.01 -9.24
CA MET A 156 2.36 28.49 -7.86
C MET A 156 3.33 27.75 -6.95
N PRO A 157 3.96 28.40 -5.97
CA PRO A 157 4.81 27.72 -4.99
C PRO A 157 4.07 26.64 -4.24
N GLU A 158 4.68 25.47 -4.15
CA GLU A 158 4.15 24.37 -3.36
C GLU A 158 4.47 24.57 -1.88
N PRO A 159 3.53 24.29 -0.96
CA PRO A 159 3.75 24.48 0.47
C PRO A 159 4.74 23.50 1.08
N PHE A 160 5.13 22.48 0.32
CA PHE A 160 5.99 21.38 0.77
C PHE A 160 7.30 21.34 -0.01
N LYS A 161 8.33 20.76 0.62
CA LYS A 161 9.63 20.46 0.01
C LYS A 161 10.02 19.02 0.25
N GLU A 162 10.74 18.43 -0.71
CA GLU A 162 11.37 17.13 -0.51
C GLU A 162 12.71 17.31 0.23
N VAL A 163 12.91 16.51 1.27
CA VAL A 163 14.16 16.45 2.05
C VAL A 163 14.74 15.05 1.91
N GLU A 164 16.00 14.96 1.53
CA GLU A 164 16.71 13.69 1.43
C GLU A 164 17.00 13.13 2.82
N LEU A 165 16.69 11.85 3.01
CA LEU A 165 16.92 11.09 4.22
C LEU A 165 17.93 9.97 3.99
N LYS A 166 18.50 9.48 5.09
CA LYS A 166 19.26 8.22 5.10
C LYS A 166 18.41 7.11 5.71
N ILE A 167 18.80 5.86 5.47
CA ILE A 167 18.10 4.70 6.05
C ILE A 167 18.02 4.76 7.57
N GLY A 168 19.04 5.38 8.22
CA GLY A 168 19.06 5.57 9.68
C GLY A 168 18.05 6.58 10.21
N ASP A 169 17.48 7.43 9.35
CA ASP A 169 16.49 8.45 9.73
C ASP A 169 15.05 7.87 9.67
N LEU A 170 14.89 6.69 9.07
CA LEU A 170 13.62 5.97 9.06
C LEU A 170 13.28 5.44 10.44
N LYS A 171 12.00 5.36 10.77
CA LYS A 171 11.50 4.82 12.04
C LYS A 171 10.51 3.70 11.80
N VAL A 172 10.52 2.71 12.70
CA VAL A 172 9.46 1.70 12.76
C VAL A 172 8.15 2.41 13.04
N GLY A 173 7.13 2.08 12.24
CA GLY A 173 5.85 2.75 12.30
C GLY A 173 5.65 3.86 11.26
N ASP A 174 6.69 4.33 10.58
CA ASP A 174 6.53 5.27 9.48
C ASP A 174 5.70 4.65 8.35
N GLU A 175 4.80 5.43 7.79
CA GLU A 175 4.12 5.10 6.56
C GLU A 175 4.97 5.55 5.38
N ILE A 176 5.24 4.62 4.49
CA ILE A 176 6.08 4.88 3.32
C ILE A 176 5.41 4.46 2.03
N SER A 177 5.81 5.13 0.99
CA SER A 177 5.55 4.77 -0.38
C SER A 177 6.85 4.32 -1.02
N VAL A 178 6.84 3.16 -1.66
CA VAL A 178 8.01 2.55 -2.26
C VAL A 178 7.79 2.36 -3.73
N GLU A 179 8.71 2.88 -4.53
CA GLU A 179 8.74 2.72 -5.97
C GLU A 179 9.88 1.77 -6.36
N ALA A 180 9.60 0.84 -7.26
CA ALA A 180 10.57 -0.10 -7.81
C ALA A 180 10.63 0.01 -9.34
N LYS A 181 11.76 -0.42 -9.93
CA LYS A 181 11.93 -0.43 -11.38
C LYS A 181 11.35 -1.67 -12.06
N GLU A 182 10.95 -2.64 -11.28
CA GLU A 182 10.41 -3.92 -11.72
C GLU A 182 9.01 -4.15 -11.18
N ASN A 183 8.27 -5.05 -11.82
CA ASN A 183 6.95 -5.45 -11.32
C ASN A 183 7.08 -6.18 -9.99
N ILE A 184 6.53 -5.59 -8.92
CA ILE A 184 6.61 -6.08 -7.55
C ILE A 184 5.30 -6.66 -7.02
N LYS A 185 4.29 -6.83 -7.86
CA LYS A 185 2.96 -7.28 -7.45
C LYS A 185 3.01 -8.50 -6.53
N MET A 186 3.72 -9.54 -6.93
CA MET A 186 3.82 -10.83 -6.22
C MET A 186 5.15 -11.03 -5.49
N LYS A 187 6.06 -10.06 -5.55
CA LYS A 187 7.39 -10.20 -4.96
C LYS A 187 7.37 -9.94 -3.46
N GLN A 188 7.93 -10.86 -2.70
CA GLN A 188 8.15 -10.69 -1.27
C GLN A 188 9.39 -9.83 -0.98
N SER A 189 10.41 -9.87 -1.85
CA SER A 189 11.63 -9.09 -1.71
C SER A 189 11.98 -8.42 -3.04
N PHE A 190 12.37 -7.14 -2.99
CA PHE A 190 12.75 -6.36 -4.17
C PHE A 190 13.63 -5.17 -3.79
N GLU A 191 14.31 -4.57 -4.79
CA GLU A 191 15.11 -3.35 -4.63
C GLU A 191 14.25 -2.12 -4.87
N ALA A 192 14.33 -1.14 -3.95
CA ALA A 192 13.65 0.13 -4.12
C ALA A 192 14.44 1.07 -5.01
N ALA A 193 13.76 1.76 -5.92
CA ALA A 193 14.29 2.93 -6.62
C ALA A 193 14.14 4.18 -5.76
N THR A 194 12.95 4.37 -5.18
CA THR A 194 12.64 5.52 -4.32
C THR A 194 11.81 5.06 -3.13
N ILE A 195 12.12 5.60 -1.96
CA ILE A 195 11.31 5.46 -0.75
C ILE A 195 10.88 6.87 -0.33
N ARG A 196 9.58 7.11 -0.26
CA ARG A 196 9.03 8.37 0.25
C ARG A 196 8.37 8.13 1.59
N VAL A 197 8.82 8.83 2.60
CA VAL A 197 8.18 8.83 3.92
C VAL A 197 7.01 9.81 3.89
N SER A 198 5.82 9.33 4.24
CA SER A 198 4.66 10.20 4.42
C SER A 198 4.94 11.20 5.53
N MET A 199 4.34 12.39 5.40
CA MET A 199 4.49 13.43 6.40
C MET A 199 4.13 12.88 7.79
N ARG A 200 5.08 12.94 8.72
CA ARG A 200 4.79 12.59 10.11
C ARG A 200 3.90 13.69 10.67
N MET A 201 2.59 13.41 10.78
CA MET A 201 1.76 14.29 11.59
C MET A 201 2.30 14.28 13.01
N PRO A 202 2.51 15.46 13.63
CA PRO A 202 2.82 15.51 15.05
C PRO A 202 1.72 14.73 15.78
N GLU A 203 2.15 13.81 16.64
CA GLU A 203 1.22 13.07 17.49
C GLU A 203 0.36 14.13 18.21
N PRO A 204 -0.98 14.06 18.12
CA PRO A 204 -1.83 15.05 18.77
C PRO A 204 -1.42 15.09 20.24
N GLU A 205 -0.87 16.23 20.67
CA GLU A 205 -0.57 16.45 22.08
C GLU A 205 -1.82 16.08 22.86
N ALA A 206 -1.71 15.11 23.77
CA ALA A 206 -2.81 14.67 24.59
C ALA A 206 -3.39 15.94 25.23
N MET A 207 -4.58 16.34 24.80
CA MET A 207 -5.22 17.53 25.37
C MET A 207 -5.23 17.34 26.88
N PRO A 208 -4.66 18.28 27.64
CA PRO A 208 -4.70 18.21 29.09
C PRO A 208 -6.16 18.07 29.48
N GLY A 209 -6.47 17.00 30.22
CA GLY A 209 -7.81 16.49 30.49
C GLY A 209 -8.84 17.61 30.70
N GLY A 210 -9.84 17.63 29.83
CA GLY A 210 -11.01 18.48 30.04
C GLY A 210 -11.61 18.19 31.41
N PRO A 211 -12.20 19.19 32.08
CA PRO A 211 -12.78 19.00 33.41
C PRO A 211 -13.78 17.83 33.37
N GLU A 212 -13.55 16.84 34.25
CA GLU A 212 -14.50 15.75 34.46
C GLU A 212 -15.90 16.37 34.71
N ALA A 213 -16.82 16.12 33.80
CA ALA A 213 -18.20 16.49 34.00
C ALA A 213 -18.71 15.71 35.22
N PRO A 214 -19.30 16.38 36.23
CA PRO A 214 -19.86 15.69 37.37
C PRO A 214 -20.99 14.78 36.90
N MET A 215 -20.80 13.49 37.18
CA MET A 215 -21.88 12.50 36.93
C MET A 215 -23.06 12.76 37.83
N PRO A 216 -24.30 12.61 37.35
CA PRO A 216 -25.53 12.80 38.11
C PRO A 216 -25.75 11.72 39.15
#